data_705ce83a105714943ed66731aeace3d8
#
_entry.id   705ce83a105714943ed66731aeace3d8
#
_cell.length_a   1.000
_cell.length_b   1.000
_cell.length_c   1.000
_cell.angle_alpha   90.00
_cell.angle_beta   90.00
_cell.angle_gamma   90.00
#
_symmetry.space_group_name_H-M   'P 1'
#
loop_
_entity.id
_entity.type
_entity.pdbx_description
1 polymer ?
#
loop_
_entity_poly.entity_id
_entity_poly.type
_entity_poly.pdbx_seq_one_letter_code
_entity_poly.pdbx_strand_id
1 'polypeptide(L)'
;ASCSYEARRYGVRSAMPAVRARRQCPHAVFRAGRYERYSEVSRQIHEVFNRFTPLVEGIALDEAFLDVRGATRLLGPAPEVATAVRAAIRDDVGLTCSVGVATTKLIAKLASEAAKPSADHAGVRPGRGVVVVEAGQELAFLHPLPVEALWGVGPATSERLRALGITTVGGLAAVPVAVLERSIGGASGRHLHDLAAGIDPRPVVPDRAAKSVGHEETYARDRRDHEGLHRELVRLSDAVGTRLRRGGLVGRTVQLKVRFPDFTTITRAHTVREPIATGAAVVAVASALLAGVDVERGVRLLGVSVSNLSVSNLSVSNLSVSNLSVSDLSVSDVRLSDLRESDRAAGPVAVEQLTLGLDDDPTADGADGGGEGVVADPARWDAATAAMDAVRARYGDGALGPATLLGRDGLRIGRAGDNRWGAVGTEAAGGDDPAG
;
A
#
# COMPACT_ATOMS: atom_id res chain seq x y z
N ALA A 1 -10.69 4.86 3.29
CA ALA A 1 -11.64 4.07 4.08
C ALA A 1 -12.81 3.66 3.20
N SER A 2 -13.36 2.48 3.42
CA SER A 2 -14.60 2.02 2.81
C SER A 2 -15.80 2.55 3.61
N CYS A 3 -16.98 2.60 3.01
CA CYS A 3 -18.22 2.96 3.68
C CYS A 3 -19.29 1.91 3.38
N SER A 4 -20.14 1.63 4.37
CA SER A 4 -21.28 0.72 4.20
C SER A 4 -22.31 1.29 3.23
N TYR A 5 -23.20 0.45 2.72
CA TYR A 5 -24.27 0.91 1.80
C TYR A 5 -25.25 1.83 2.51
N GLU A 6 -25.49 1.64 3.81
CA GLU A 6 -26.29 2.53 4.62
C GLU A 6 -25.69 3.93 4.69
N ALA A 7 -24.36 4.06 4.88
CA ALA A 7 -23.69 5.35 4.86
C ALA A 7 -23.72 5.99 3.46
N ARG A 8 -23.73 5.20 2.38
CA ARG A 8 -23.84 5.71 1.00
C ARG A 8 -25.16 6.42 0.73
N ARG A 9 -26.25 6.07 1.43
CA ARG A 9 -27.55 6.77 1.35
C ARG A 9 -27.43 8.26 1.70
N TYR A 10 -26.51 8.59 2.59
CA TYR A 10 -26.22 9.96 3.02
C TYR A 10 -25.15 10.65 2.17
N GLY A 11 -24.78 10.05 1.03
CA GLY A 11 -23.76 10.61 0.13
C GLY A 11 -22.33 10.34 0.55
N VAL A 12 -22.08 9.54 1.61
CA VAL A 12 -20.74 9.14 1.99
C VAL A 12 -20.17 8.19 0.93
N ARG A 13 -18.91 8.40 0.55
CA ARG A 13 -18.21 7.57 -0.46
C ARG A 13 -16.83 7.18 0.04
N SER A 14 -16.29 6.08 -0.50
CA SER A 14 -14.90 5.66 -0.26
C SER A 14 -13.94 6.81 -0.62
N ALA A 15 -12.82 6.89 0.09
CA ALA A 15 -11.83 7.96 -0.02
C ALA A 15 -12.29 9.38 0.39
N MET A 16 -13.55 9.55 0.81
CA MET A 16 -14.00 10.83 1.34
C MET A 16 -13.27 11.18 2.65
N PRO A 17 -12.85 12.44 2.85
CA PRO A 17 -12.30 12.89 4.13
C PRO A 17 -13.25 12.59 5.30
N ALA A 18 -12.72 12.03 6.39
CA ALA A 18 -13.55 11.61 7.54
C ALA A 18 -14.39 12.74 8.13
N VAL A 19 -13.85 13.98 8.17
CA VAL A 19 -14.59 15.17 8.64
C VAL A 19 -15.82 15.44 7.75
N ARG A 20 -15.67 15.33 6.43
CA ARG A 20 -16.80 15.48 5.49
C ARG A 20 -17.80 14.36 5.66
N ALA A 21 -17.34 13.11 5.78
CA ALA A 21 -18.21 11.96 5.99
C ALA A 21 -19.04 12.10 7.29
N ARG A 22 -18.42 12.57 8.39
CA ARG A 22 -19.12 12.85 9.66
C ARG A 22 -20.19 13.94 9.53
N ARG A 23 -19.92 14.98 8.73
CA ARG A 23 -20.92 16.05 8.48
C ARG A 23 -22.11 15.51 7.68
N GLN A 24 -21.87 14.62 6.70
CA GLN A 24 -22.94 14.04 5.88
C GLN A 24 -23.74 12.96 6.61
N CYS A 25 -23.09 12.20 7.51
CA CYS A 25 -23.72 11.15 8.28
C CYS A 25 -23.22 11.19 9.75
N PRO A 26 -23.79 12.11 10.60
CA PRO A 26 -23.30 12.32 11.96
C PRO A 26 -23.42 11.09 12.86
N HIS A 27 -24.40 10.22 12.62
CA HIS A 27 -24.66 9.00 13.37
C HIS A 27 -23.85 7.79 12.89
N ALA A 28 -22.98 7.96 11.88
CA ALA A 28 -22.14 6.86 11.40
C ALA A 28 -21.07 6.49 12.43
N VAL A 29 -20.91 5.19 12.65
CA VAL A 29 -19.83 4.65 13.47
C VAL A 29 -18.55 4.57 12.64
N PHE A 30 -17.48 5.20 13.13
CA PHE A 30 -16.16 5.17 12.51
C PHE A 30 -15.28 4.16 13.25
N ARG A 31 -14.74 3.19 12.54
CA ARG A 31 -13.83 2.18 13.08
C ARG A 31 -12.45 2.31 12.45
N ALA A 32 -11.41 2.13 13.26
CA ALA A 32 -10.04 2.04 12.75
C ALA A 32 -9.87 0.81 11.83
N GLY A 33 -9.01 0.94 10.81
CA GLY A 33 -8.70 -0.15 9.91
C GLY A 33 -7.84 -1.21 10.61
N ARG A 34 -8.14 -2.49 10.38
CA ARG A 34 -7.38 -3.65 10.87
C ARG A 34 -6.65 -4.30 9.70
N TYR A 35 -5.59 -3.63 9.21
CA TYR A 35 -4.92 -4.03 7.96
C TYR A 35 -4.32 -5.43 8.00
N GLU A 36 -3.80 -5.88 9.13
CA GLU A 36 -3.29 -7.25 9.31
C GLU A 36 -4.41 -8.27 9.09
N ARG A 37 -5.59 -8.03 9.70
CA ARG A 37 -6.75 -8.90 9.51
C ARG A 37 -7.25 -8.86 8.06
N TYR A 38 -7.21 -7.68 7.40
CA TYR A 38 -7.61 -7.58 5.99
C TYR A 38 -6.66 -8.37 5.09
N SER A 39 -5.36 -8.34 5.36
CA SER A 39 -4.37 -9.14 4.61
C SER A 39 -4.54 -10.63 4.84
N GLU A 40 -4.87 -11.05 6.07
CA GLU A 40 -5.17 -12.43 6.40
C GLU A 40 -6.40 -12.94 5.64
N VAL A 41 -7.51 -12.20 5.70
CA VAL A 41 -8.75 -12.55 4.99
C VAL A 41 -8.54 -12.52 3.47
N SER A 42 -7.75 -11.58 2.95
CA SER A 42 -7.38 -11.55 1.54
C SER A 42 -6.67 -12.83 1.10
N ARG A 43 -5.76 -13.38 1.92
CA ARG A 43 -5.11 -14.67 1.61
C ARG A 43 -6.12 -15.80 1.56
N GLN A 44 -7.05 -15.87 2.51
CA GLN A 44 -8.12 -16.90 2.52
C GLN A 44 -8.98 -16.79 1.24
N ILE A 45 -9.33 -15.58 0.81
CA ILE A 45 -10.05 -15.35 -0.45
C ILE A 45 -9.24 -15.84 -1.66
N HIS A 46 -7.94 -15.56 -1.72
CA HIS A 46 -7.09 -16.04 -2.80
C HIS A 46 -6.94 -17.57 -2.80
N GLU A 47 -6.89 -18.20 -1.64
CA GLU A 47 -6.92 -19.66 -1.51
C GLU A 47 -8.23 -20.26 -2.10
N VAL A 48 -9.36 -19.58 -1.88
CA VAL A 48 -10.62 -19.96 -2.53
C VAL A 48 -10.52 -19.81 -4.05
N PHE A 49 -10.01 -18.68 -4.57
CA PHE A 49 -9.87 -18.47 -6.00
C PHE A 49 -9.00 -19.54 -6.67
N ASN A 50 -7.90 -19.91 -6.06
CA ASN A 50 -6.96 -20.91 -6.57
C ASN A 50 -7.55 -22.32 -6.70
N ARG A 51 -8.67 -22.61 -6.05
CA ARG A 51 -9.41 -23.87 -6.24
C ARG A 51 -10.15 -23.93 -7.58
N PHE A 52 -10.44 -22.77 -8.17
CA PHE A 52 -11.17 -22.66 -9.44
C PHE A 52 -10.24 -22.48 -10.63
N THR A 53 -9.13 -21.79 -10.46
CA THR A 53 -8.12 -21.57 -11.51
C THR A 53 -6.79 -21.13 -10.91
N PRO A 54 -5.66 -21.55 -11.49
CA PRO A 54 -4.35 -20.99 -11.14
C PRO A 54 -4.12 -19.59 -11.74
N LEU A 55 -4.95 -19.17 -12.70
CA LEU A 55 -4.82 -17.87 -13.37
C LEU A 55 -5.61 -16.80 -12.62
N VAL A 56 -5.08 -16.38 -11.47
CA VAL A 56 -5.66 -15.35 -10.59
C VAL A 56 -4.77 -14.12 -10.60
N GLU A 57 -5.27 -12.98 -11.07
CA GLU A 57 -4.59 -11.67 -10.98
C GLU A 57 -5.23 -10.82 -9.90
N GLY A 58 -4.54 -10.65 -8.77
CA GLY A 58 -4.96 -9.74 -7.71
C GLY A 58 -4.85 -8.27 -8.15
N ILE A 59 -5.89 -7.48 -7.92
CA ILE A 59 -5.90 -6.03 -8.19
C ILE A 59 -5.74 -5.26 -6.88
N ALA A 60 -6.41 -5.74 -5.83
CA ALA A 60 -6.40 -5.19 -4.48
C ALA A 60 -6.55 -6.33 -3.48
N LEU A 61 -6.64 -6.01 -2.17
CA LEU A 61 -6.86 -7.03 -1.13
C LEU A 61 -8.18 -7.80 -1.31
N ASP A 62 -9.17 -7.19 -1.96
CA ASP A 62 -10.56 -7.65 -2.10
C ASP A 62 -11.03 -7.73 -3.55
N GLU A 63 -10.14 -7.55 -4.52
CA GLU A 63 -10.46 -7.61 -5.96
C GLU A 63 -9.46 -8.45 -6.73
N ALA A 64 -9.96 -9.33 -7.59
CA ALA A 64 -9.14 -10.14 -8.50
C ALA A 64 -9.85 -10.41 -9.82
N PHE A 65 -9.06 -10.68 -10.87
CA PHE A 65 -9.52 -11.32 -12.09
C PHE A 65 -9.15 -12.80 -12.07
N LEU A 66 -10.08 -13.64 -12.52
CA LEU A 66 -9.90 -15.08 -12.68
C LEU A 66 -10.09 -15.45 -14.16
N ASP A 67 -9.11 -16.09 -14.78
CA ASP A 67 -9.32 -16.72 -16.07
C ASP A 67 -9.74 -18.17 -15.88
N VAL A 68 -11.00 -18.43 -16.14
CA VAL A 68 -11.60 -19.76 -15.92
C VAL A 68 -11.78 -20.57 -17.21
N ARG A 69 -11.27 -20.09 -18.37
CA ARG A 69 -11.41 -20.77 -19.65
C ARG A 69 -10.89 -22.21 -19.63
N GLY A 70 -9.76 -22.46 -18.94
CA GLY A 70 -9.19 -23.79 -18.78
C GLY A 70 -9.97 -24.71 -17.84
N ALA A 71 -10.82 -24.17 -16.99
CA ALA A 71 -11.55 -24.90 -15.95
C ALA A 71 -12.97 -25.33 -16.41
N THR A 72 -13.48 -24.83 -17.53
CA THR A 72 -14.88 -25.00 -17.95
C THR A 72 -15.28 -26.44 -18.20
N ARG A 73 -14.37 -27.32 -18.59
CA ARG A 73 -14.63 -28.76 -18.76
C ARG A 73 -14.89 -29.46 -17.43
N LEU A 74 -14.29 -29.00 -16.36
CA LEU A 74 -14.35 -29.63 -15.04
C LEU A 74 -15.42 -28.99 -14.16
N LEU A 75 -15.54 -27.67 -14.23
CA LEU A 75 -16.35 -26.87 -13.29
C LEU A 75 -17.63 -26.29 -13.94
N GLY A 76 -17.89 -26.59 -15.21
CA GLY A 76 -19.01 -26.01 -15.94
C GLY A 76 -18.72 -24.63 -16.55
N PRO A 77 -19.71 -23.99 -17.19
CA PRO A 77 -19.58 -22.69 -17.83
C PRO A 77 -19.27 -21.58 -16.82
N ALA A 78 -18.63 -20.50 -17.28
CA ALA A 78 -18.18 -19.42 -16.41
C ALA A 78 -19.24 -18.81 -15.49
N PRO A 79 -20.53 -18.68 -15.85
CA PRO A 79 -21.59 -18.24 -14.93
C PRO A 79 -21.81 -19.17 -13.72
N GLU A 80 -21.68 -20.49 -13.94
CA GLU A 80 -21.78 -21.47 -12.85
C GLU A 80 -20.56 -21.40 -11.94
N VAL A 81 -19.36 -21.27 -12.51
CA VAL A 81 -18.12 -21.03 -11.76
C VAL A 81 -18.24 -19.77 -10.91
N ALA A 82 -18.77 -18.66 -11.45
CA ALA A 82 -18.98 -17.42 -10.71
C ALA A 82 -19.91 -17.61 -9.50
N THR A 83 -20.97 -18.40 -9.67
CA THR A 83 -21.91 -18.74 -8.59
C THR A 83 -21.23 -19.60 -7.53
N ALA A 84 -20.43 -20.60 -7.94
CA ALA A 84 -19.67 -21.47 -7.05
C ALA A 84 -18.59 -20.70 -6.27
N VAL A 85 -17.86 -19.77 -6.91
CA VAL A 85 -16.89 -18.88 -6.23
C VAL A 85 -17.59 -18.07 -5.13
N ARG A 86 -18.75 -17.48 -5.43
CA ARG A 86 -19.51 -16.71 -4.43
C ARG A 86 -19.97 -17.55 -3.24
N ALA A 87 -20.42 -18.76 -3.51
CA ALA A 87 -20.81 -19.71 -2.46
C ALA A 87 -19.61 -20.07 -1.58
N ALA A 88 -18.49 -20.43 -2.19
CA ALA A 88 -17.28 -20.80 -1.47
C ALA A 88 -16.75 -19.66 -0.60
N ILE A 89 -16.71 -18.41 -1.09
CA ILE A 89 -16.30 -17.25 -0.28
C ILE A 89 -17.24 -17.04 0.91
N ARG A 90 -18.54 -17.18 0.70
CA ARG A 90 -19.51 -17.05 1.79
C ARG A 90 -19.33 -18.16 2.84
N ASP A 91 -19.16 -19.39 2.40
CA ASP A 91 -19.17 -20.56 3.27
C ASP A 91 -17.83 -20.69 4.04
N ASP A 92 -16.69 -20.38 3.40
CA ASP A 92 -15.36 -20.53 4.00
C ASP A 92 -14.86 -19.27 4.72
N VAL A 93 -15.23 -18.08 4.22
CA VAL A 93 -14.71 -16.80 4.72
C VAL A 93 -15.77 -15.96 5.45
N GLY A 94 -17.05 -16.30 5.26
CA GLY A 94 -18.18 -15.56 5.84
C GLY A 94 -18.42 -14.19 5.21
N LEU A 95 -17.91 -13.95 3.99
CA LEU A 95 -18.07 -12.69 3.28
C LEU A 95 -18.94 -12.86 2.03
N THR A 96 -19.57 -11.76 1.61
CA THR A 96 -20.27 -11.68 0.33
C THR A 96 -19.40 -11.01 -0.71
N CYS A 97 -19.48 -11.46 -1.95
CA CYS A 97 -18.82 -10.82 -3.08
C CYS A 97 -19.76 -10.62 -4.27
N SER A 98 -19.37 -9.78 -5.21
CA SER A 98 -20.03 -9.56 -6.50
C SER A 98 -19.09 -9.98 -7.62
N VAL A 99 -19.63 -10.71 -8.59
CA VAL A 99 -18.85 -11.28 -9.70
C VAL A 99 -19.41 -10.79 -11.03
N GLY A 100 -18.53 -10.35 -11.92
CA GLY A 100 -18.83 -10.07 -13.31
C GLY A 100 -18.21 -11.15 -14.20
N VAL A 101 -18.97 -11.67 -15.14
CA VAL A 101 -18.53 -12.65 -16.13
C VAL A 101 -18.58 -12.02 -17.50
N ALA A 102 -17.48 -12.04 -18.24
CA ALA A 102 -17.37 -11.49 -19.59
C ALA A 102 -16.14 -12.02 -20.33
N THR A 103 -16.01 -11.64 -21.59
CA THR A 103 -14.91 -12.05 -22.48
C THR A 103 -13.60 -11.27 -22.24
N THR A 104 -13.69 -10.06 -21.63
CA THR A 104 -12.54 -9.19 -21.36
C THR A 104 -12.51 -8.71 -19.92
N LYS A 105 -11.32 -8.34 -19.42
CA LYS A 105 -11.15 -7.80 -18.06
C LYS A 105 -11.94 -6.51 -17.83
N LEU A 106 -12.01 -5.64 -18.84
CA LEU A 106 -12.79 -4.41 -18.77
C LEU A 106 -14.26 -4.71 -18.49
N ILE A 107 -14.88 -5.52 -19.33
CA ILE A 107 -16.32 -5.82 -19.24
C ILE A 107 -16.62 -6.61 -17.96
N ALA A 108 -15.77 -7.59 -17.60
CA ALA A 108 -15.93 -8.35 -16.35
C ALA A 108 -15.91 -7.43 -15.10
N LYS A 109 -15.00 -6.45 -15.05
CA LYS A 109 -14.96 -5.50 -13.95
C LYS A 109 -16.21 -4.63 -13.89
N LEU A 110 -16.66 -4.09 -15.01
CA LEU A 110 -17.88 -3.29 -15.08
C LEU A 110 -19.13 -4.10 -14.72
N ALA A 111 -19.18 -5.36 -15.16
CA ALA A 111 -20.25 -6.30 -14.79
C ALA A 111 -20.24 -6.58 -13.28
N SER A 112 -19.06 -6.73 -12.66
CA SER A 112 -18.96 -6.90 -11.21
C SER A 112 -19.44 -5.67 -10.43
N GLU A 113 -19.19 -4.46 -10.94
CA GLU A 113 -19.75 -3.24 -10.35
C GLU A 113 -21.29 -3.21 -10.48
N ALA A 114 -21.83 -3.60 -11.63
CA ALA A 114 -23.28 -3.70 -11.87
C ALA A 114 -23.94 -4.81 -11.00
N ALA A 115 -23.17 -5.79 -10.54
CA ALA A 115 -23.64 -6.85 -9.65
C ALA A 115 -23.71 -6.43 -8.18
N LYS A 116 -23.08 -5.31 -7.79
CA LYS A 116 -23.03 -4.81 -6.40
C LYS A 116 -24.40 -4.26 -5.93
N PRO A 117 -24.66 -4.25 -4.63
CA PRO A 117 -25.77 -3.51 -4.07
C PRO A 117 -25.67 -2.03 -4.43
N SER A 118 -26.81 -1.35 -4.51
CA SER A 118 -26.88 0.10 -4.71
C SER A 118 -27.57 0.77 -3.53
N ALA A 119 -27.27 2.06 -3.32
CA ALA A 119 -27.90 2.83 -2.25
C ALA A 119 -28.21 4.25 -2.74
N ASP A 120 -29.42 4.70 -2.49
CA ASP A 120 -29.89 6.07 -2.68
C ASP A 120 -30.69 6.53 -1.45
N HIS A 121 -31.30 7.70 -1.51
CA HIS A 121 -32.09 8.26 -0.40
C HIS A 121 -33.27 7.37 0.01
N ALA A 122 -33.82 6.56 -0.93
CA ALA A 122 -34.92 5.64 -0.65
C ALA A 122 -34.50 4.40 0.13
N GLY A 123 -33.24 3.99 -0.01
CA GLY A 123 -32.76 2.80 0.73
C GLY A 123 -31.55 2.13 0.09
N VAL A 124 -31.23 0.95 0.64
CA VAL A 124 -30.26 0.03 0.07
C VAL A 124 -31.02 -1.04 -0.72
N ARG A 125 -30.65 -1.20 -1.98
CA ARG A 125 -31.18 -2.27 -2.83
C ARG A 125 -30.13 -3.38 -2.95
N PRO A 126 -30.53 -4.66 -2.77
CA PRO A 126 -29.61 -5.77 -2.93
C PRO A 126 -29.08 -5.84 -4.36
N GLY A 127 -27.82 -6.24 -4.50
CA GLY A 127 -27.20 -6.49 -5.80
C GLY A 127 -27.62 -7.86 -6.36
N ARG A 128 -27.47 -8.03 -7.67
CA ARG A 128 -27.67 -9.32 -8.34
C ARG A 128 -26.66 -10.38 -7.90
N GLY A 129 -25.50 -9.92 -7.42
CA GLY A 129 -24.39 -10.77 -6.99
C GLY A 129 -23.56 -11.37 -8.13
N VAL A 130 -24.20 -11.79 -9.23
CA VAL A 130 -23.53 -12.18 -10.49
C VAL A 130 -24.19 -11.41 -11.63
N VAL A 131 -23.37 -10.84 -12.52
CA VAL A 131 -23.80 -10.26 -13.80
C VAL A 131 -22.93 -10.87 -14.90
N VAL A 132 -23.62 -11.41 -15.91
CA VAL A 132 -22.98 -12.01 -17.07
C VAL A 132 -23.22 -11.09 -18.28
N VAL A 133 -22.17 -10.79 -19.00
CA VAL A 133 -22.22 -10.13 -20.30
C VAL A 133 -21.77 -11.14 -21.36
N GLU A 134 -22.74 -11.62 -22.13
CA GLU A 134 -22.49 -12.63 -23.15
C GLU A 134 -21.64 -12.07 -24.30
N ALA A 135 -20.92 -12.97 -25.01
CA ALA A 135 -20.15 -12.61 -26.18
C ALA A 135 -21.07 -11.96 -27.24
N GLY A 136 -20.62 -10.82 -27.77
CA GLY A 136 -21.39 -10.02 -28.72
C GLY A 136 -22.35 -9.02 -28.09
N GLN A 137 -22.51 -9.02 -26.75
CA GLN A 137 -23.33 -8.05 -26.02
C GLN A 137 -22.48 -6.96 -25.33
N GLU A 138 -21.17 -6.98 -25.52
CA GLU A 138 -20.23 -6.10 -24.81
C GLU A 138 -20.52 -4.62 -25.06
N LEU A 139 -20.72 -4.23 -26.31
CA LEU A 139 -21.00 -2.82 -26.66
C LEU A 139 -22.40 -2.37 -26.20
N ALA A 140 -23.40 -3.25 -26.27
CA ALA A 140 -24.74 -2.97 -25.78
C ALA A 140 -24.74 -2.74 -24.25
N PHE A 141 -23.89 -3.44 -23.51
CA PHE A 141 -23.69 -3.23 -22.09
C PHE A 141 -22.84 -1.98 -21.79
N LEU A 142 -21.79 -1.75 -22.57
CA LEU A 142 -20.75 -0.76 -22.31
C LEU A 142 -21.18 0.67 -22.65
N HIS A 143 -21.77 0.88 -23.85
CA HIS A 143 -22.02 2.20 -24.42
C HIS A 143 -22.99 3.08 -23.59
N PRO A 144 -24.05 2.55 -22.92
CA PRO A 144 -24.92 3.36 -22.07
C PRO A 144 -24.27 3.86 -20.79
N LEU A 145 -23.13 3.28 -20.38
CA LEU A 145 -22.47 3.64 -19.14
C LEU A 145 -21.90 5.06 -19.20
N PRO A 146 -21.87 5.79 -18.04
CA PRO A 146 -21.18 7.07 -17.96
C PRO A 146 -19.67 6.86 -18.20
N VAL A 147 -19.03 7.85 -18.82
CA VAL A 147 -17.60 7.75 -19.20
C VAL A 147 -16.69 7.54 -18.00
N GLU A 148 -17.09 7.97 -16.82
CA GLU A 148 -16.39 7.75 -15.54
C GLU A 148 -16.34 6.28 -15.11
N ALA A 149 -17.16 5.41 -15.70
CA ALA A 149 -17.11 3.98 -15.45
C ALA A 149 -15.84 3.34 -16.02
N LEU A 150 -15.26 3.96 -17.07
CA LEU A 150 -14.03 3.44 -17.68
C LEU A 150 -12.84 3.57 -16.76
N TRP A 151 -12.08 2.49 -16.63
CA TRP A 151 -10.83 2.50 -15.90
C TRP A 151 -9.81 3.45 -16.54
N GLY A 152 -9.33 4.42 -15.75
CA GLY A 152 -8.43 5.48 -16.23
C GLY A 152 -9.12 6.85 -16.39
N VAL A 153 -10.44 6.91 -16.32
CA VAL A 153 -11.18 8.17 -16.30
C VAL A 153 -11.34 8.65 -14.86
N GLY A 154 -10.38 9.41 -14.39
CA GLY A 154 -10.46 10.14 -13.13
C GLY A 154 -11.14 11.51 -13.30
N PRO A 155 -11.31 12.29 -12.20
CA PRO A 155 -12.01 13.59 -12.25
C PRO A 155 -11.46 14.55 -13.32
N ALA A 156 -10.14 14.70 -13.43
CA ALA A 156 -9.51 15.58 -14.43
C ALA A 156 -9.75 15.13 -15.87
N THR A 157 -9.73 13.81 -16.13
CA THR A 157 -10.05 13.27 -17.46
C THR A 157 -11.53 13.42 -17.77
N SER A 158 -12.40 13.14 -16.81
CA SER A 158 -13.85 13.32 -16.93
C SER A 158 -14.22 14.77 -17.27
N GLU A 159 -13.60 15.75 -16.59
CA GLU A 159 -13.82 17.16 -16.86
C GLU A 159 -13.46 17.54 -18.32
N ARG A 160 -12.31 17.07 -18.81
CA ARG A 160 -11.87 17.28 -20.20
C ARG A 160 -12.83 16.64 -21.21
N LEU A 161 -13.27 15.41 -20.94
CA LEU A 161 -14.23 14.72 -21.81
C LEU A 161 -15.59 15.43 -21.83
N ARG A 162 -16.08 15.87 -20.67
CA ARG A 162 -17.32 16.66 -20.57
C ARG A 162 -17.24 18.00 -21.30
N ALA A 163 -16.08 18.67 -21.28
CA ALA A 163 -15.87 19.89 -22.07
C ALA A 163 -15.97 19.64 -23.58
N LEU A 164 -15.79 18.41 -24.04
CA LEU A 164 -16.03 17.97 -25.42
C LEU A 164 -17.46 17.46 -25.66
N GLY A 165 -18.36 17.58 -24.67
CA GLY A 165 -19.72 17.05 -24.74
C GLY A 165 -19.84 15.54 -24.55
N ILE A 166 -18.74 14.84 -24.13
CA ILE A 166 -18.70 13.40 -23.99
C ILE A 166 -19.09 13.03 -22.56
N THR A 167 -20.23 12.36 -22.39
CA THR A 167 -20.76 11.94 -21.09
C THR A 167 -20.92 10.42 -20.97
N THR A 168 -21.00 9.71 -22.08
CA THR A 168 -21.16 8.26 -22.11
C THR A 168 -20.00 7.58 -22.83
N VAL A 169 -19.83 6.29 -22.57
CA VAL A 169 -18.81 5.48 -23.24
C VAL A 169 -19.10 5.39 -24.74
N GLY A 170 -20.37 5.24 -25.15
CA GLY A 170 -20.74 5.27 -26.56
C GLY A 170 -20.44 6.60 -27.23
N GLY A 171 -20.65 7.73 -26.53
CA GLY A 171 -20.23 9.05 -26.98
C GLY A 171 -18.72 9.15 -27.17
N LEU A 172 -17.94 8.54 -26.25
CA LEU A 172 -16.47 8.48 -26.37
C LEU A 172 -16.03 7.66 -27.59
N ALA A 173 -16.64 6.50 -27.82
CA ALA A 173 -16.35 5.63 -28.98
C ALA A 173 -16.63 6.29 -30.32
N ALA A 174 -17.57 7.21 -30.39
CA ALA A 174 -17.93 7.93 -31.60
C ALA A 174 -16.97 9.09 -31.96
N VAL A 175 -16.08 9.48 -31.06
CA VAL A 175 -15.14 10.58 -31.29
C VAL A 175 -13.89 10.07 -32.02
N PRO A 176 -13.42 10.73 -33.08
CA PRO A 176 -12.16 10.33 -33.71
C PRO A 176 -11.00 10.32 -32.74
N VAL A 177 -10.19 9.24 -32.78
CA VAL A 177 -9.08 9.05 -31.84
C VAL A 177 -8.11 10.23 -31.80
N ALA A 178 -7.84 10.88 -32.95
CA ALA A 178 -6.97 12.05 -33.02
C ALA A 178 -7.48 13.26 -32.20
N VAL A 179 -8.79 13.40 -31.99
CA VAL A 179 -9.38 14.44 -31.13
C VAL A 179 -9.08 14.10 -29.66
N LEU A 180 -9.27 12.85 -29.26
CA LEU A 180 -8.98 12.38 -27.90
C LEU A 180 -7.49 12.49 -27.57
N GLU A 181 -6.63 12.09 -28.50
CA GLU A 181 -5.17 12.20 -28.34
C GLU A 181 -4.71 13.64 -28.06
N ARG A 182 -5.28 14.62 -28.76
CA ARG A 182 -4.99 16.04 -28.55
C ARG A 182 -5.53 16.55 -27.21
N SER A 183 -6.70 16.09 -26.79
CA SER A 183 -7.40 16.63 -25.63
C SER A 183 -6.94 16.05 -24.31
N ILE A 184 -6.61 14.75 -24.26
CA ILE A 184 -6.27 14.04 -23.01
C ILE A 184 -4.88 13.39 -23.04
N GLY A 185 -4.14 13.54 -24.15
CA GLY A 185 -2.79 12.99 -24.35
C GLY A 185 -2.80 11.74 -25.24
N GLY A 186 -1.77 11.59 -26.07
CA GLY A 186 -1.71 10.59 -27.12
C GLY A 186 -1.98 9.15 -26.66
N ALA A 187 -1.19 8.66 -25.69
CA ALA A 187 -1.35 7.30 -25.19
C ALA A 187 -2.67 7.09 -24.43
N SER A 188 -3.08 8.07 -23.61
CA SER A 188 -4.33 7.99 -22.85
C SER A 188 -5.55 8.08 -23.75
N GLY A 189 -5.53 8.98 -24.75
CA GLY A 189 -6.63 9.16 -25.71
C GLY A 189 -6.89 7.89 -26.52
N ARG A 190 -5.83 7.29 -27.07
CA ARG A 190 -5.91 6.02 -27.78
C ARG A 190 -6.43 4.90 -26.90
N HIS A 191 -5.84 4.74 -25.71
CA HIS A 191 -6.25 3.69 -24.78
C HIS A 191 -7.74 3.80 -24.40
N LEU A 192 -8.23 4.99 -24.06
CA LEU A 192 -9.64 5.17 -23.70
C LEU A 192 -10.57 4.97 -24.89
N HIS A 193 -10.15 5.34 -26.12
CA HIS A 193 -10.90 5.05 -27.34
C HIS A 193 -11.04 3.54 -27.57
N ASP A 194 -9.93 2.79 -27.43
CA ASP A 194 -9.94 1.33 -27.58
C ASP A 194 -10.87 0.68 -26.54
N LEU A 195 -10.75 1.09 -25.28
CA LEU A 195 -11.65 0.61 -24.23
C LEU A 195 -13.12 0.93 -24.53
N ALA A 196 -13.42 2.11 -25.05
CA ALA A 196 -14.79 2.50 -25.43
C ALA A 196 -15.33 1.69 -26.62
N ALA A 197 -14.46 1.23 -27.50
CA ALA A 197 -14.78 0.29 -28.56
C ALA A 197 -14.85 -1.18 -28.09
N GLY A 198 -14.73 -1.44 -26.78
CA GLY A 198 -14.75 -2.80 -26.21
C GLY A 198 -13.45 -3.57 -26.39
N ILE A 199 -12.39 -2.92 -26.86
CA ILE A 199 -11.09 -3.56 -27.14
C ILE A 199 -10.24 -3.55 -25.88
N ASP A 200 -10.09 -4.71 -25.25
CA ASP A 200 -9.20 -4.93 -24.11
C ASP A 200 -8.44 -6.26 -24.25
N PRO A 201 -7.27 -6.26 -24.89
CA PRO A 201 -6.51 -7.48 -25.14
C PRO A 201 -5.70 -7.97 -23.94
N ARG A 202 -5.79 -7.29 -22.79
CA ARG A 202 -4.97 -7.62 -21.61
C ARG A 202 -5.36 -8.99 -21.05
N PRO A 203 -4.42 -9.96 -20.99
CA PRO A 203 -4.68 -11.24 -20.33
C PRO A 203 -4.77 -11.08 -18.81
N VAL A 204 -5.27 -12.10 -18.14
CA VAL A 204 -5.10 -12.30 -16.71
C VAL A 204 -3.66 -12.73 -16.45
N VAL A 205 -2.91 -11.95 -15.66
CA VAL A 205 -1.49 -12.20 -15.38
C VAL A 205 -1.36 -12.49 -13.90
N PRO A 206 -1.20 -13.77 -13.51
CA PRO A 206 -0.86 -14.13 -12.13
C PRO A 206 0.50 -13.52 -11.74
N ASP A 207 0.72 -13.33 -10.46
CA ASP A 207 2.02 -12.95 -9.87
C ASP A 207 2.67 -11.71 -10.51
N ARG A 208 1.86 -10.69 -10.76
CA ARG A 208 2.36 -9.45 -11.34
C ARG A 208 3.42 -8.81 -10.44
N ALA A 209 4.63 -8.70 -10.95
CA ALA A 209 5.73 -8.09 -10.23
C ALA A 209 5.41 -6.65 -9.81
N ALA A 210 5.77 -6.29 -8.58
CA ALA A 210 5.66 -4.92 -8.10
C ALA A 210 6.52 -3.98 -8.96
N LYS A 211 5.96 -2.84 -9.36
CA LYS A 211 6.70 -1.81 -10.11
C LYS A 211 7.51 -0.90 -9.19
N SER A 212 7.06 -0.71 -7.97
CA SER A 212 7.71 0.09 -6.95
C SER A 212 7.29 -0.35 -5.55
N VAL A 213 8.13 -0.10 -4.57
CA VAL A 213 7.84 -0.23 -3.14
C VAL A 213 7.95 1.15 -2.53
N GLY A 214 6.91 1.62 -1.85
CA GLY A 214 6.90 2.97 -1.28
C GLY A 214 6.10 3.08 0.01
N HIS A 215 6.38 4.16 0.73
CA HIS A 215 5.62 4.57 1.90
C HIS A 215 5.44 6.09 1.88
N GLU A 216 4.21 6.54 2.09
CA GLU A 216 3.89 7.98 2.20
C GLU A 216 2.97 8.22 3.38
N GLU A 217 3.07 9.40 3.96
CA GLU A 217 2.25 9.81 5.09
C GLU A 217 1.77 11.24 4.95
N THR A 218 0.49 11.44 5.27
CA THR A 218 -0.14 12.77 5.38
C THR A 218 -0.15 13.16 6.84
N TYR A 219 0.42 14.30 7.17
CA TYR A 219 0.52 14.80 8.54
C TYR A 219 -0.80 15.47 8.98
N ALA A 220 -1.08 15.36 10.28
CA ALA A 220 -2.23 16.04 10.89
C ALA A 220 -2.04 17.58 10.91
N ARG A 221 -0.80 18.03 10.99
CA ARG A 221 -0.37 19.43 10.88
C ARG A 221 0.79 19.53 9.90
N ASP A 222 0.77 20.55 9.06
CA ASP A 222 1.82 20.78 8.07
C ASP A 222 3.16 21.05 8.78
N ARG A 223 4.22 20.39 8.32
CA ARG A 223 5.57 20.49 8.90
C ARG A 223 6.41 21.47 8.10
N ARG A 224 7.21 22.27 8.83
CA ARG A 224 8.09 23.30 8.24
C ARG A 224 9.55 23.15 8.67
N ASP A 225 9.81 22.22 9.56
CA ASP A 225 11.15 21.99 10.10
C ASP A 225 11.87 20.88 9.34
N HIS A 226 13.07 21.17 8.82
CA HIS A 226 13.90 20.21 8.09
C HIS A 226 14.28 19.00 8.93
N GLU A 227 14.61 19.19 10.21
CA GLU A 227 15.04 18.12 11.09
C GLU A 227 13.90 17.13 11.37
N GLY A 228 12.69 17.63 11.64
CA GLY A 228 11.51 16.80 11.82
C GLY A 228 11.14 16.04 10.55
N LEU A 229 11.24 16.69 9.39
CA LEU A 229 11.03 16.04 8.10
C LEU A 229 12.11 14.99 7.81
N HIS A 230 13.36 15.24 8.18
CA HIS A 230 14.43 14.24 8.05
C HIS A 230 14.17 13.01 8.93
N ARG A 231 13.74 13.18 10.18
CA ARG A 231 13.33 12.05 11.04
C ARG A 231 12.20 11.23 10.41
N GLU A 232 11.19 11.90 9.86
CA GLU A 232 10.12 11.19 9.14
C GLU A 232 10.63 10.47 7.89
N LEU A 233 11.58 11.08 7.17
CA LEU A 233 12.21 10.47 6.00
C LEU A 233 12.96 9.19 6.38
N VAL A 234 13.70 9.18 7.50
CA VAL A 234 14.36 7.98 8.06
C VAL A 234 13.32 6.89 8.32
N ARG A 235 12.21 7.23 8.96
CA ARG A 235 11.14 6.28 9.27
C ARG A 235 10.50 5.68 8.00
N LEU A 236 10.17 6.51 7.03
CA LEU A 236 9.58 6.06 5.76
C LEU A 236 10.55 5.18 4.98
N SER A 237 11.83 5.56 4.95
CA SER A 237 12.87 4.83 4.23
C SER A 237 13.19 3.48 4.88
N ASP A 238 13.21 3.41 6.22
CA ASP A 238 13.38 2.14 6.94
C ASP A 238 12.24 1.16 6.61
N ALA A 239 10.99 1.63 6.61
CA ALA A 239 9.84 0.83 6.23
C ALA A 239 9.90 0.37 4.75
N VAL A 240 10.40 1.20 3.84
CA VAL A 240 10.61 0.84 2.43
C VAL A 240 11.72 -0.22 2.30
N GLY A 241 12.86 -0.02 2.96
CA GLY A 241 13.96 -0.97 2.96
C GLY A 241 13.56 -2.34 3.51
N THR A 242 12.84 -2.37 4.63
CA THR A 242 12.31 -3.61 5.21
C THR A 242 11.40 -4.35 4.23
N ARG A 243 10.51 -3.64 3.51
CA ARG A 243 9.63 -4.27 2.50
C ARG A 243 10.40 -4.80 1.30
N LEU A 244 11.41 -4.06 0.82
CA LEU A 244 12.28 -4.52 -0.26
C LEU A 244 12.95 -5.84 0.11
N ARG A 245 13.59 -5.92 1.28
CA ARG A 245 14.28 -7.13 1.74
C ARG A 245 13.33 -8.30 1.97
N ARG A 246 12.19 -8.09 2.64
CA ARG A 246 11.15 -9.12 2.83
C ARG A 246 10.62 -9.67 1.49
N GLY A 247 10.60 -8.84 0.46
CA GLY A 247 10.20 -9.24 -0.90
C GLY A 247 11.35 -9.82 -1.75
N GLY A 248 12.58 -9.92 -1.22
CA GLY A 248 13.75 -10.31 -2.00
C GLY A 248 14.03 -9.34 -3.16
N LEU A 249 13.73 -8.06 -2.98
CA LEU A 249 13.79 -7.04 -4.02
C LEU A 249 14.90 -6.03 -3.75
N VAL A 250 15.51 -5.57 -4.82
CA VAL A 250 16.39 -4.40 -4.84
C VAL A 250 15.89 -3.41 -5.89
N GLY A 251 16.23 -2.13 -5.78
CA GLY A 251 15.83 -1.16 -6.78
C GLY A 251 16.85 -0.06 -6.98
N ARG A 252 16.72 0.69 -8.07
CA ARG A 252 17.72 1.69 -8.47
C ARG A 252 17.21 3.13 -8.42
N THR A 253 15.92 3.38 -8.54
CA THR A 253 15.38 4.73 -8.58
C THR A 253 14.66 5.05 -7.29
N VAL A 254 15.21 5.98 -6.51
CA VAL A 254 14.55 6.55 -5.34
C VAL A 254 13.77 7.78 -5.76
N GLN A 255 12.51 7.84 -5.38
CA GLN A 255 11.64 8.98 -5.61
C GLN A 255 11.14 9.56 -4.29
N LEU A 256 11.29 10.85 -4.13
CA LEU A 256 10.70 11.66 -3.07
C LEU A 256 9.42 12.32 -3.61
N LYS A 257 8.33 12.23 -2.84
CA LYS A 257 7.06 12.92 -3.10
C LYS A 257 6.77 13.88 -1.96
N VAL A 258 6.53 15.13 -2.28
CA VAL A 258 6.14 16.16 -1.32
C VAL A 258 4.84 16.79 -1.77
N ARG A 259 3.86 16.91 -0.85
CA ARG A 259 2.64 17.67 -1.09
C ARG A 259 2.56 18.81 -0.11
N PHE A 260 2.27 20.00 -0.61
CA PHE A 260 2.10 21.23 0.16
C PHE A 260 0.67 21.44 0.65
N PRO A 261 0.42 22.44 1.53
CA PRO A 261 -0.93 22.72 2.07
C PRO A 261 -1.98 23.05 1.00
N ASP A 262 -1.55 23.69 -0.08
CA ASP A 262 -2.36 24.02 -1.26
C ASP A 262 -2.67 22.80 -2.16
N PHE A 263 -2.28 21.60 -1.74
CA PHE A 263 -2.35 20.33 -2.46
C PHE A 263 -1.47 20.24 -3.70
N THR A 264 -0.63 21.26 -4.00
CA THR A 264 0.43 21.13 -5.00
C THR A 264 1.35 19.99 -4.61
N THR A 265 1.61 19.09 -5.56
CA THR A 265 2.47 17.93 -5.34
C THR A 265 3.69 18.02 -6.26
N ILE A 266 4.86 17.89 -5.69
CA ILE A 266 6.11 17.75 -6.44
C ILE A 266 6.69 16.35 -6.22
N THR A 267 7.40 15.86 -7.23
CA THR A 267 8.20 14.64 -7.16
C THR A 267 9.63 14.97 -7.58
N ARG A 268 10.60 14.34 -6.92
CA ARG A 268 12.02 14.36 -7.27
C ARG A 268 12.50 12.92 -7.28
N ALA A 269 13.34 12.56 -8.24
CA ALA A 269 13.86 11.21 -8.35
C ALA A 269 15.35 11.22 -8.68
N HIS A 270 16.05 10.20 -8.18
CA HIS A 270 17.44 9.94 -8.54
C HIS A 270 17.64 8.44 -8.75
N THR A 271 18.36 8.09 -9.80
CA THR A 271 18.68 6.71 -10.14
C THR A 271 20.15 6.45 -9.82
N VAL A 272 20.38 5.52 -8.90
CA VAL A 272 21.72 5.10 -8.47
C VAL A 272 22.29 4.01 -9.39
N ARG A 273 23.62 3.91 -9.44
CA ARG A 273 24.31 2.90 -10.26
C ARG A 273 24.10 1.51 -9.70
N GLU A 274 24.32 1.35 -8.39
CA GLU A 274 24.16 0.05 -7.70
C GLU A 274 22.76 -0.06 -7.12
N PRO A 275 22.11 -1.24 -7.24
CA PRO A 275 20.81 -1.47 -6.63
C PRO A 275 20.87 -1.39 -5.11
N ILE A 276 19.85 -0.83 -4.50
CA ILE A 276 19.74 -0.65 -3.05
C ILE A 276 18.52 -1.39 -2.47
N ALA A 277 18.63 -1.87 -1.24
CA ALA A 277 17.58 -2.54 -0.48
C ALA A 277 17.48 -2.07 0.98
N THR A 278 18.46 -1.29 1.47
CA THR A 278 18.50 -0.87 2.87
C THR A 278 17.86 0.49 3.09
N GLY A 279 17.23 0.69 4.26
CA GLY A 279 16.67 1.97 4.64
C GLY A 279 17.72 3.08 4.66
N ALA A 280 18.94 2.79 5.12
CA ALA A 280 20.05 3.75 5.14
C ALA A 280 20.42 4.26 3.74
N ALA A 281 20.54 3.35 2.75
CA ALA A 281 20.81 3.75 1.37
C ALA A 281 19.67 4.59 0.77
N VAL A 282 18.42 4.23 1.08
CA VAL A 282 17.25 5.02 0.65
C VAL A 282 17.25 6.41 1.29
N VAL A 283 17.55 6.51 2.60
CA VAL A 283 17.66 7.80 3.32
C VAL A 283 18.72 8.70 2.70
N ALA A 284 19.91 8.17 2.40
CA ALA A 284 21.00 8.95 1.84
C ALA A 284 20.58 9.68 0.54
N VAL A 285 19.92 8.96 -0.36
CA VAL A 285 19.43 9.53 -1.62
C VAL A 285 18.25 10.47 -1.38
N ALA A 286 17.28 10.06 -0.57
CA ALA A 286 16.06 10.83 -0.34
C ALA A 286 16.33 12.14 0.42
N SER A 287 17.33 12.18 1.32
CA SER A 287 17.76 13.40 2.03
C SER A 287 18.37 14.41 1.08
N ALA A 288 19.19 13.99 0.12
CA ALA A 288 19.71 14.86 -0.92
C ALA A 288 18.58 15.47 -1.78
N LEU A 289 17.54 14.67 -2.08
CA LEU A 289 16.37 15.16 -2.81
C LEU A 289 15.52 16.13 -1.97
N LEU A 290 15.43 15.94 -0.67
CA LEU A 290 14.68 16.81 0.25
C LEU A 290 15.40 18.15 0.46
N ALA A 291 16.74 18.19 0.46
CA ALA A 291 17.52 19.40 0.63
C ALA A 291 17.21 20.49 -0.42
N GLY A 292 16.78 20.08 -1.62
CA GLY A 292 16.35 20.98 -2.68
C GLY A 292 14.86 21.39 -2.63
N VAL A 293 14.15 21.11 -1.54
CA VAL A 293 12.73 21.43 -1.38
C VAL A 293 12.55 22.57 -0.39
N ASP A 294 11.83 23.62 -0.79
CA ASP A 294 11.38 24.68 0.12
C ASP A 294 10.32 24.14 1.08
N VAL A 295 10.76 23.77 2.28
CA VAL A 295 9.89 23.20 3.33
C VAL A 295 9.18 24.28 4.16
N GLU A 296 9.58 25.54 4.07
CA GLU A 296 8.94 26.64 4.80
C GLU A 296 7.51 26.90 4.29
N ARG A 297 7.20 26.52 3.06
CA ARG A 297 5.83 26.49 2.56
C ARG A 297 4.91 25.60 3.37
N GLY A 298 5.47 24.70 4.18
CA GLY A 298 4.77 23.64 4.89
C GLY A 298 4.66 22.36 4.06
N VAL A 299 4.94 21.23 4.68
CA VAL A 299 4.83 19.90 4.06
C VAL A 299 3.64 19.17 4.69
N ARG A 300 2.62 18.94 3.89
CA ARG A 300 1.40 18.22 4.27
C ARG A 300 1.56 16.71 4.15
N LEU A 301 2.31 16.25 3.13
CA LEU A 301 2.60 14.83 2.91
C LEU A 301 4.03 14.66 2.46
N LEU A 302 4.69 13.66 3.00
CA LEU A 302 6.00 13.19 2.58
C LEU A 302 5.90 11.71 2.19
N GLY A 303 6.52 11.33 1.08
CA GLY A 303 6.55 9.95 0.61
C GLY A 303 7.90 9.61 -0.01
N VAL A 304 8.30 8.36 0.18
CA VAL A 304 9.50 7.77 -0.43
C VAL A 304 9.10 6.50 -1.14
N SER A 305 9.62 6.29 -2.34
CA SER A 305 9.45 5.04 -3.07
C SER A 305 10.72 4.65 -3.81
N VAL A 306 10.88 3.35 -4.00
CA VAL A 306 11.96 2.76 -4.81
C VAL A 306 11.33 2.02 -5.98
N SER A 307 11.83 2.26 -7.17
CA SER A 307 11.40 1.65 -8.43
C SER A 307 12.58 1.15 -9.24
N ASN A 308 12.36 0.69 -10.47
CA ASN A 308 13.34 -0.09 -11.23
C ASN A 308 13.80 -1.29 -10.41
N LEU A 309 12.79 -2.07 -9.98
CA LEU A 309 12.98 -3.21 -9.11
C LEU A 309 13.53 -4.41 -9.89
N SER A 310 14.40 -5.17 -9.23
CA SER A 310 14.84 -6.49 -9.66
C SER A 310 14.89 -7.43 -8.45
N VAL A 311 14.88 -8.73 -8.72
CA VAL A 311 15.07 -9.74 -7.67
C VAL A 311 16.51 -9.64 -7.19
N SER A 312 16.70 -9.63 -5.87
CA SER A 312 18.03 -9.66 -5.27
C SER A 312 18.69 -10.98 -5.60
N ASN A 313 19.88 -10.94 -6.24
CA ASN A 313 20.73 -12.11 -6.42
C ASN A 313 21.44 -12.53 -5.11
N LEU A 314 21.19 -11.82 -4.01
CA LEU A 314 21.56 -12.29 -2.67
C LEU A 314 20.70 -13.52 -2.38
N SER A 315 21.22 -14.65 -2.84
CA SER A 315 20.62 -15.97 -2.62
C SER A 315 20.32 -16.13 -1.14
N VAL A 316 19.06 -16.33 -0.80
CA VAL A 316 18.58 -16.79 0.51
C VAL A 316 19.25 -18.14 0.89
N SER A 317 19.97 -18.77 -0.05
CA SER A 317 20.72 -20.02 0.12
C SER A 317 21.89 -19.97 1.13
N ASN A 318 22.32 -18.78 1.58
CA ASN A 318 23.37 -18.67 2.60
C ASN A 318 22.86 -18.17 3.96
N LEU A 319 21.56 -17.94 4.12
CA LEU A 319 20.93 -17.66 5.40
C LEU A 319 20.16 -18.88 5.91
N SER A 320 20.82 -20.04 5.95
CA SER A 320 20.39 -21.06 6.91
C SER A 320 20.76 -20.52 8.29
N VAL A 321 19.72 -20.06 9.02
CA VAL A 321 19.78 -19.58 10.41
C VAL A 321 20.43 -20.62 11.36
N SER A 322 20.69 -21.82 10.87
CA SER A 322 21.36 -22.91 11.60
C SER A 322 22.86 -22.70 11.83
N ASN A 323 23.52 -21.75 11.16
CA ASN A 323 24.99 -21.58 11.28
C ASN A 323 25.41 -20.21 11.84
N LEU A 324 24.48 -19.32 12.19
CA LEU A 324 24.80 -18.15 13.01
C LEU A 324 24.66 -18.56 14.48
N SER A 325 25.74 -19.10 15.05
CA SER A 325 25.81 -19.21 16.50
C SER A 325 25.89 -17.78 17.06
N VAL A 326 25.10 -17.51 18.11
CA VAL A 326 25.09 -16.24 18.85
C VAL A 326 26.49 -15.90 19.40
N SER A 327 27.43 -16.84 19.38
CA SER A 327 28.82 -16.69 19.79
C SER A 327 29.71 -15.90 18.82
N ASP A 328 29.29 -15.71 17.54
CA ASP A 328 30.09 -14.97 16.55
C ASP A 328 29.81 -13.48 16.51
N LEU A 329 28.80 -13.04 17.27
CA LEU A 329 28.58 -11.65 17.60
C LEU A 329 29.21 -11.41 18.97
N SER A 330 30.41 -10.85 19.01
CA SER A 330 31.00 -10.36 20.25
C SER A 330 30.18 -9.17 20.78
N VAL A 331 29.08 -9.49 21.43
CA VAL A 331 28.34 -8.57 22.29
C VAL A 331 28.99 -8.72 23.65
N SER A 332 29.94 -7.86 23.97
CA SER A 332 30.41 -7.72 25.34
C SER A 332 29.22 -7.34 26.22
N ASP A 333 28.87 -8.25 27.12
CA ASP A 333 28.02 -8.05 28.28
C ASP A 333 26.50 -7.83 28.13
N VAL A 334 25.80 -8.67 27.36
CA VAL A 334 24.39 -8.95 27.63
C VAL A 334 24.22 -10.47 27.75
N ARG A 335 24.17 -10.97 28.97
CA ARG A 335 23.80 -12.37 29.23
C ARG A 335 22.29 -12.52 28.97
N LEU A 336 21.94 -13.20 27.87
CA LEU A 336 20.56 -13.60 27.55
C LEU A 336 19.91 -14.50 28.62
N SER A 337 20.65 -14.90 29.65
CA SER A 337 20.16 -15.71 30.76
C SER A 337 19.28 -14.94 31.77
N ASP A 338 19.26 -13.60 31.73
CA ASP A 338 18.54 -12.77 32.73
C ASP A 338 17.14 -12.35 32.28
N LEU A 339 16.73 -12.74 31.07
CA LEU A 339 15.38 -12.55 30.56
C LEU A 339 14.51 -13.79 30.85
N ARG A 340 14.37 -14.15 32.13
CA ARG A 340 13.41 -15.19 32.54
C ARG A 340 12.05 -14.60 32.81
N GLU A 341 11.05 -15.38 32.44
CA GLU A 341 9.60 -15.31 32.44
C GLU A 341 8.90 -14.77 33.72
N SER A 342 9.49 -13.95 34.54
CA SER A 342 8.91 -13.58 35.85
C SER A 342 8.36 -12.17 36.00
N ASP A 343 8.37 -11.28 35.00
CA ASP A 343 7.88 -9.91 35.20
C ASP A 343 6.70 -9.52 34.30
N ARG A 344 5.55 -10.12 34.58
CA ARG A 344 4.25 -9.61 34.11
C ARG A 344 3.66 -8.49 34.98
N ALA A 345 4.43 -7.90 35.85
CA ALA A 345 3.95 -6.83 36.76
C ALA A 345 5.08 -5.87 37.07
N ALA A 346 5.45 -4.98 36.16
CA ALA A 346 6.25 -3.80 36.48
C ALA A 346 6.02 -2.69 35.45
N GLY A 347 5.91 -1.47 35.94
CA GLY A 347 5.70 -0.23 35.20
C GLY A 347 6.82 0.09 34.18
N PRO A 348 6.87 1.33 33.64
CA PRO A 348 7.64 1.63 32.45
C PRO A 348 9.11 1.29 32.62
N VAL A 349 9.58 0.32 31.82
CA VAL A 349 10.98 -0.11 31.74
C VAL A 349 11.79 1.03 31.15
N ALA A 350 12.82 1.47 31.85
CA ALA A 350 13.81 2.39 31.31
C ALA A 350 14.46 1.75 30.09
N VAL A 351 14.37 2.41 28.93
CA VAL A 351 15.01 1.95 27.70
C VAL A 351 16.48 2.34 27.76
N GLU A 352 17.35 1.37 28.01
CA GLU A 352 18.79 1.56 27.86
C GLU A 352 19.14 1.67 26.39
N GLN A 353 19.88 2.73 26.04
CA GLN A 353 20.39 2.95 24.70
C GLN A 353 21.55 2.00 24.46
N LEU A 354 21.33 0.93 23.69
CA LEU A 354 22.40 0.07 23.19
C LEU A 354 23.16 0.82 22.09
N THR A 355 24.34 1.34 22.41
CA THR A 355 25.31 1.83 21.43
C THR A 355 26.12 0.62 20.98
N LEU A 356 26.02 0.24 19.71
CA LEU A 356 26.97 -0.68 19.10
C LEU A 356 28.30 0.07 19.02
N GLY A 357 29.15 -0.08 20.03
CA GLY A 357 30.52 0.37 20.01
C GLY A 357 31.27 -0.42 18.94
N LEU A 358 31.70 0.23 17.91
CA LEU A 358 32.79 -0.27 17.06
C LEU A 358 34.04 0.07 17.88
N ASP A 359 34.64 -0.94 18.47
CA ASP A 359 35.85 -0.79 19.28
C ASP A 359 36.95 -0.10 18.47
N ASP A 360 37.31 1.11 18.89
CA ASP A 360 38.60 1.69 18.60
C ASP A 360 39.64 0.90 19.39
N ASP A 361 40.55 0.24 18.67
CA ASP A 361 41.73 -0.40 19.24
C ASP A 361 42.60 0.69 19.92
N PRO A 362 42.85 0.68 21.26
CA PRO A 362 43.58 1.75 21.92
C PRO A 362 45.08 1.71 21.78
N THR A 363 45.64 1.03 20.76
CA THR A 363 47.09 0.97 20.53
C THR A 363 47.50 1.47 19.15
N ALA A 364 47.27 2.76 18.86
CA ALA A 364 48.03 3.45 17.85
C ALA A 364 48.30 4.89 18.33
N ASP A 365 49.45 5.02 18.97
CA ASP A 365 50.04 6.32 19.30
C ASP A 365 50.49 7.06 18.04
N GLY A 366 50.06 8.30 17.92
CA GLY A 366 50.78 9.41 17.24
C GLY A 366 50.66 9.51 15.72
N ALA A 367 49.86 10.48 15.26
CA ALA A 367 50.24 11.61 14.39
C ALA A 367 49.04 12.13 13.56
N ASP A 368 48.70 13.38 13.87
CA ASP A 368 48.29 14.48 13.00
C ASP A 368 47.36 14.25 11.78
N GLY A 369 46.19 14.89 11.86
CA GLY A 369 45.62 15.65 10.72
C GLY A 369 44.77 14.90 9.71
N GLY A 370 43.45 15.12 9.75
CA GLY A 370 42.58 14.90 8.60
C GLY A 370 41.38 13.95 8.87
N GLY A 371 40.26 14.53 9.25
CA GLY A 371 39.02 13.77 9.39
C GLY A 371 38.55 13.17 8.06
N GLU A 372 39.02 12.00 7.69
CA GLU A 372 38.41 11.15 6.70
C GLU A 372 37.26 10.38 7.35
N GLY A 373 36.04 10.69 6.91
CA GLY A 373 34.85 9.97 7.35
C GLY A 373 35.04 8.47 7.15
N VAL A 374 34.90 7.68 8.20
CA VAL A 374 34.90 6.22 8.19
C VAL A 374 33.89 5.77 7.14
N VAL A 375 34.38 5.32 6.00
CA VAL A 375 33.56 4.63 4.98
C VAL A 375 33.15 3.30 5.59
N ALA A 376 31.97 3.26 6.18
CA ALA A 376 31.41 2.05 6.77
C ALA A 376 31.37 0.92 5.72
N ASP A 377 31.98 -0.21 6.03
CA ASP A 377 32.00 -1.41 5.19
C ASP A 377 30.55 -1.83 4.86
N PRO A 378 30.15 -1.85 3.59
CA PRO A 378 28.79 -2.23 3.17
C PRO A 378 28.36 -3.60 3.68
N ALA A 379 29.29 -4.58 3.78
CA ALA A 379 28.99 -5.93 4.23
C ALA A 379 28.60 -5.98 5.72
N ARG A 380 29.19 -5.11 6.56
CA ARG A 380 28.81 -4.99 7.98
C ARG A 380 27.40 -4.40 8.15
N TRP A 381 27.04 -3.44 7.32
CA TRP A 381 25.70 -2.88 7.33
C TRP A 381 24.64 -3.87 6.86
N ASP A 382 24.94 -4.72 5.89
CA ASP A 382 24.01 -5.76 5.43
C ASP A 382 23.77 -6.80 6.52
N ALA A 383 24.83 -7.24 7.22
CA ALA A 383 24.72 -8.16 8.35
C ALA A 383 23.92 -7.57 9.52
N ALA A 384 24.19 -6.32 9.90
CA ALA A 384 23.43 -5.61 10.94
C ALA A 384 21.94 -5.47 10.57
N THR A 385 21.66 -5.15 9.32
CA THR A 385 20.30 -5.02 8.81
C THR A 385 19.55 -6.35 8.80
N ALA A 386 20.21 -7.45 8.45
CA ALA A 386 19.64 -8.79 8.50
C ALA A 386 19.33 -9.22 9.95
N ALA A 387 20.22 -8.91 10.90
CA ALA A 387 19.98 -9.14 12.33
C ALA A 387 18.79 -8.32 12.85
N MET A 388 18.66 -7.06 12.45
CA MET A 388 17.51 -6.22 12.77
C MET A 388 16.20 -6.83 12.25
N ASP A 389 16.20 -7.31 11.01
CA ASP A 389 15.02 -7.94 10.42
C ASP A 389 14.64 -9.24 11.12
N ALA A 390 15.62 -10.04 11.57
CA ALA A 390 15.38 -11.25 12.36
C ALA A 390 14.77 -10.93 13.74
N VAL A 391 15.26 -9.90 14.43
CA VAL A 391 14.67 -9.42 15.70
C VAL A 391 13.24 -8.93 15.48
N ARG A 392 12.99 -8.14 14.44
CA ARG A 392 11.65 -7.66 14.11
C ARG A 392 10.69 -8.78 13.73
N ALA A 393 11.16 -9.80 13.03
CA ALA A 393 10.36 -10.97 12.69
C ALA A 393 9.92 -11.75 13.94
N ARG A 394 10.76 -11.80 14.97
CA ARG A 394 10.50 -12.54 16.21
C ARG A 394 9.70 -11.73 17.24
N TYR A 395 9.97 -10.43 17.37
CA TYR A 395 9.45 -9.59 18.44
C TYR A 395 8.54 -8.45 17.94
N GLY A 396 8.30 -8.38 16.65
CA GLY A 396 7.49 -7.34 16.00
C GLY A 396 8.30 -6.13 15.51
N ASP A 397 7.72 -5.36 14.60
CA ASP A 397 8.38 -4.22 13.93
C ASP A 397 8.81 -3.09 14.91
N GLY A 398 8.23 -3.07 16.11
CA GLY A 398 8.55 -2.10 17.17
C GLY A 398 9.71 -2.47 18.08
N ALA A 399 10.27 -3.68 17.93
CA ALA A 399 11.31 -4.17 18.83
C ALA A 399 12.66 -3.48 18.59
N LEU A 400 12.95 -3.04 17.38
CA LEU A 400 14.23 -2.44 17.00
C LEU A 400 14.06 -1.46 15.84
N GLY A 401 14.77 -0.33 15.87
CA GLY A 401 14.74 0.66 14.79
C GLY A 401 15.86 1.69 14.92
N PRO A 402 16.01 2.58 13.91
CA PRO A 402 17.00 3.64 13.94
C PRO A 402 16.89 4.49 15.20
N ALA A 403 18.01 4.79 15.85
CA ALA A 403 18.07 5.56 17.09
C ALA A 403 17.40 6.96 16.95
N THR A 404 17.44 7.56 15.77
CA THR A 404 16.76 8.82 15.44
C THR A 404 15.24 8.75 15.57
N LEU A 405 14.66 7.55 15.64
CA LEU A 405 13.22 7.34 15.83
C LEU A 405 12.84 7.07 17.28
N LEU A 406 13.81 6.98 18.18
CA LEU A 406 13.56 6.80 19.63
C LEU A 406 13.04 8.12 20.22
N GLY A 407 11.83 8.09 20.78
CA GLY A 407 11.21 9.19 21.51
C GLY A 407 11.07 8.86 22.99
N ARG A 408 10.52 9.79 23.79
CA ARG A 408 10.24 9.57 25.23
C ARG A 408 9.28 8.40 25.48
N ASP A 409 8.41 8.11 24.49
CA ASP A 409 7.40 7.05 24.56
C ASP A 409 7.83 5.78 23.81
N GLY A 410 9.13 5.61 23.55
CA GLY A 410 9.69 4.47 22.81
C GLY A 410 9.92 4.72 21.31
N LEU A 411 10.10 3.64 20.56
CA LEU A 411 10.39 3.69 19.12
C LEU A 411 9.15 4.14 18.32
N ARG A 412 9.28 5.21 17.55
CA ARG A 412 8.22 5.72 16.67
C ARG A 412 8.12 4.91 15.39
N ILE A 413 7.28 3.88 15.42
CA ILE A 413 6.86 3.13 14.24
C ILE A 413 5.45 3.60 13.86
N GLY A 414 5.28 4.11 12.65
CA GLY A 414 3.95 4.38 12.11
C GLY A 414 3.34 3.07 11.62
N ARG A 415 2.20 2.66 12.19
CA ARG A 415 1.39 1.57 11.65
C ARG A 415 0.53 2.10 10.50
N ALA A 416 0.25 1.24 9.52
CA ALA A 416 -0.66 1.60 8.43
C ALA A 416 -2.02 1.97 9.02
N GLY A 417 -2.40 3.25 8.90
CA GLY A 417 -3.68 3.77 9.42
C GLY A 417 -3.61 4.68 10.62
N ASP A 418 -2.48 4.78 11.34
CA ASP A 418 -2.36 5.55 12.58
C ASP A 418 -2.71 7.04 12.42
N ASN A 419 -2.45 7.64 11.27
CA ASN A 419 -2.73 9.07 11.02
C ASN A 419 -3.92 9.36 10.10
N ARG A 420 -4.67 8.34 9.67
CA ARG A 420 -5.78 8.54 8.73
C ARG A 420 -7.02 9.19 9.37
N TRP A 421 -7.12 9.20 10.70
CA TRP A 421 -8.32 9.60 11.43
C TRP A 421 -8.17 10.88 12.25
N GLY A 422 -7.00 11.53 12.26
CA GLY A 422 -6.64 12.57 13.21
C GLY A 422 -6.29 11.96 14.57
N ALA A 423 -5.71 12.75 15.46
CA ALA A 423 -5.48 12.33 16.85
C ALA A 423 -6.79 11.83 17.45
N VAL A 424 -6.87 10.55 17.75
CA VAL A 424 -7.90 10.03 18.65
C VAL A 424 -7.56 10.59 20.00
N GLY A 425 -8.30 11.62 20.45
CA GLY A 425 -8.19 12.09 21.81
C GLY A 425 -8.42 10.92 22.75
N THR A 426 -7.48 10.67 23.60
CA THR A 426 -7.62 9.87 24.82
C THR A 426 -8.54 10.63 25.75
N GLU A 427 -9.85 10.60 25.46
CA GLU A 427 -10.89 11.04 26.38
C GLU A 427 -12.04 10.04 26.23
N ALA A 428 -12.11 9.15 27.18
CA ALA A 428 -13.32 8.63 27.79
C ALA A 428 -13.05 7.26 28.44
N ALA A 429 -12.41 7.27 29.55
CA ALA A 429 -12.66 6.26 30.58
C ALA A 429 -12.98 7.04 31.85
N GLY A 430 -14.24 7.25 32.10
CA GLY A 430 -14.74 7.94 33.30
C GLY A 430 -16.17 8.42 33.06
N GLY A 431 -17.11 7.55 33.22
CA GLY A 431 -18.53 7.85 33.22
C GLY A 431 -19.23 6.81 34.05
N ASP A 432 -19.37 7.11 35.36
CA ASP A 432 -20.19 6.44 36.33
C ASP A 432 -21.58 6.13 35.78
N ASP A 433 -22.01 4.91 36.03
CA ASP A 433 -23.39 4.48 35.97
C ASP A 433 -24.12 5.04 37.21
N PRO A 434 -25.21 5.76 37.07
CA PRO A 434 -26.20 5.82 38.16
C PRO A 434 -27.44 5.03 37.78
N ALA A 435 -27.72 4.02 38.59
CA ALA A 435 -28.99 3.32 38.68
C ALA A 435 -30.16 4.33 38.81
N GLY A 436 -31.26 4.01 38.09
CA GLY A 436 -32.54 4.68 38.13
C GLY A 436 -33.47 4.15 37.05
#